data_554284f0a10411537b58ff7dd3b17688
#
_entry.id   554284f0a10411537b58ff7dd3b17688
#
_cell.length_a   1.000
_cell.length_b   1.000
_cell.length_c   1.000
_cell.angle_alpha   90.00
_cell.angle_beta   90.00
_cell.angle_gamma   90.00
#
_symmetry.space_group_name_H-M   'P 1'
#
loop_
_entity.id
_entity.type
_entity.pdbx_description
1 polymer ?
#
loop_
_entity_poly.entity_id
_entity_poly.type
_entity_poly.pdbx_seq_one_letter_code
_entity_poly.pdbx_strand_id
1 'polypeptide(L)'
;TAGVHALAYPLGGEFHVPHGEANTAMLRWVMEYNIEGCEERFVPIAKAMGVKTEGMSAKDAAAAAIKEMIALGERCGVKTRLRDFGIPKDACGRMAAAAMNEKRLINNNPRELTEAAAKEIYERAW
;
A
#
# COMPACT_ATOMS: atom_id res chain seq x y z
N THR A 1 -3.97 -7.13 0.96
CA THR A 1 -4.87 -6.28 0.25
C THR A 1 -5.97 -5.67 1.11
N ALA A 2 -6.28 -6.27 2.28
CA ALA A 2 -7.27 -5.70 3.19
C ALA A 2 -6.90 -4.28 3.64
N GLY A 3 -5.63 -4.06 3.99
CA GLY A 3 -5.12 -2.73 4.33
C GLY A 3 -5.18 -1.77 3.16
N VAL A 4 -4.93 -2.25 1.94
CA VAL A 4 -5.03 -1.45 0.72
C VAL A 4 -6.46 -0.93 0.56
N HIS A 5 -7.45 -1.79 0.68
CA HIS A 5 -8.86 -1.41 0.57
C HIS A 5 -9.26 -0.41 1.67
N ALA A 6 -8.86 -0.65 2.91
CA ALA A 6 -9.17 0.24 4.03
C ALA A 6 -8.61 1.66 3.81
N LEU A 7 -7.37 1.77 3.35
CA LEU A 7 -6.74 3.06 3.11
C LEU A 7 -7.21 3.71 1.80
N ALA A 8 -7.74 2.94 0.86
CA ALA A 8 -8.31 3.48 -0.37
C ALA A 8 -9.70 4.12 -0.16
N TYR A 9 -10.48 3.66 0.81
CA TYR A 9 -11.83 4.19 1.05
C TYR A 9 -11.89 5.71 1.25
N PRO A 10 -11.05 6.32 2.11
CA PRO A 10 -11.09 7.78 2.29
C PRO A 10 -10.75 8.56 1.00
N LEU A 11 -9.92 8.01 0.13
CA LEU A 11 -9.62 8.64 -1.15
C LEU A 11 -10.88 8.74 -2.02
N GLY A 12 -11.67 7.68 -2.05
CA GLY A 12 -12.94 7.68 -2.79
C GLY A 12 -14.02 8.48 -2.09
N GLY A 13 -14.17 8.32 -0.79
CA GLY A 13 -15.23 8.95 -0.02
C GLY A 13 -15.08 10.45 0.11
N GLU A 14 -13.87 10.96 0.36
CA GLU A 14 -13.63 12.39 0.56
C GLU A 14 -13.20 13.11 -0.72
N PHE A 15 -12.34 12.50 -1.53
CA PHE A 15 -11.73 13.14 -2.69
C PHE A 15 -12.22 12.61 -4.04
N HIS A 16 -13.19 11.69 -4.01
CA HIS A 16 -13.83 11.14 -5.22
C HIS A 16 -12.86 10.45 -6.20
N VAL A 17 -11.76 9.92 -5.69
CA VAL A 17 -10.85 9.11 -6.51
C VAL A 17 -11.54 7.79 -6.88
N PRO A 18 -11.59 7.39 -8.15
CA PRO A 18 -12.19 6.13 -8.53
C PRO A 18 -11.58 4.95 -7.76
N HIS A 19 -12.40 3.99 -7.36
CA HIS A 19 -11.99 2.88 -6.48
C HIS A 19 -10.77 2.12 -6.98
N GLY A 20 -10.74 1.78 -8.26
CA GLY A 20 -9.61 1.08 -8.85
C GLY A 20 -8.32 1.89 -8.81
N GLU A 21 -8.40 3.19 -9.08
CA GLU A 21 -7.25 4.09 -9.00
C GLU A 21 -6.79 4.28 -7.56
N ALA A 22 -7.72 4.40 -6.62
CA ALA A 22 -7.40 4.53 -5.20
C ALA A 22 -6.68 3.29 -4.67
N ASN A 23 -7.18 2.09 -4.99
CA ASN A 23 -6.53 0.85 -4.61
C ASN A 23 -5.12 0.74 -5.20
N THR A 24 -4.97 1.05 -6.47
CA THR A 24 -3.69 0.99 -7.17
C THR A 24 -2.70 1.98 -6.57
N ALA A 25 -3.14 3.20 -6.26
CA ALA A 25 -2.29 4.23 -5.66
C ALA A 25 -1.78 3.80 -4.28
N MET A 26 -2.61 3.16 -3.48
CA MET A 26 -2.25 2.76 -2.11
C MET A 26 -1.48 1.44 -2.03
N LEU A 27 -1.56 0.60 -3.06
CA LEU A 27 -0.97 -0.73 -3.05
C LEU A 27 0.51 -0.74 -2.65
N ARG A 28 1.32 0.04 -3.32
CA ARG A 28 2.76 0.13 -3.07
C ARG A 28 3.05 0.48 -1.60
N TRP A 29 2.40 1.51 -1.11
CA TRP A 29 2.70 2.05 0.22
C TRP A 29 2.28 1.11 1.34
N VAL A 30 1.14 0.45 1.18
CA VAL A 30 0.67 -0.56 2.13
C VAL A 30 1.56 -1.80 2.09
N MET A 31 1.98 -2.23 0.90
CA MET A 31 2.88 -3.37 0.78
C MET A 31 4.25 -3.08 1.40
N GLU A 32 4.80 -1.88 1.22
CA GLU A 32 6.04 -1.47 1.88
C GLU A 32 5.92 -1.53 3.41
N TYR A 33 4.76 -1.14 3.94
CA TYR A 33 4.49 -1.28 5.38
C TYR A 33 4.41 -2.74 5.80
N ASN A 34 3.67 -3.55 5.05
CA ASN A 34 3.43 -4.96 5.39
C ASN A 34 4.69 -5.81 5.33
N ILE A 35 5.68 -5.40 4.56
CA ILE A 35 6.91 -6.18 4.37
C ILE A 35 7.64 -6.41 5.69
N GLU A 36 7.62 -5.43 6.59
CA GLU A 36 8.24 -5.55 7.89
C GLU A 36 7.46 -6.55 8.77
N GLY A 37 8.12 -7.65 9.13
CA GLY A 37 7.50 -8.71 9.92
C GLY A 37 6.74 -9.75 9.10
N CYS A 38 6.60 -9.57 7.79
CA CYS A 38 5.87 -10.49 6.91
C CYS A 38 6.66 -10.83 5.64
N GLU A 39 7.97 -10.71 5.68
CA GLU A 39 8.86 -10.88 4.51
C GLU A 39 8.65 -12.21 3.79
N GLU A 40 8.43 -13.30 4.53
CA GLU A 40 8.26 -14.63 3.95
C GLU A 40 7.03 -14.73 3.03
N ARG A 41 6.00 -13.95 3.32
CA ARG A 41 4.78 -13.93 2.49
C ARG A 41 5.02 -13.34 1.11
N PHE A 42 6.09 -12.54 0.96
CA PHE A 42 6.42 -11.88 -0.30
C PHE A 42 7.28 -12.77 -1.21
N VAL A 43 7.86 -13.85 -0.71
CA VAL A 43 8.68 -14.75 -1.55
C VAL A 43 7.87 -15.35 -2.70
N PRO A 44 6.67 -15.94 -2.48
CA PRO A 44 5.84 -16.40 -3.60
C PRO A 44 5.42 -15.28 -4.54
N ILE A 45 5.19 -14.08 -4.01
CA ILE A 45 4.83 -12.92 -4.83
C ILE A 45 5.98 -12.54 -5.74
N ALA A 46 7.20 -12.48 -5.21
CA ALA A 46 8.39 -12.19 -5.99
C ALA A 46 8.57 -13.21 -7.12
N LYS A 47 8.41 -14.50 -6.83
CA LYS A 47 8.47 -15.57 -7.83
C LYS A 47 7.44 -15.38 -8.93
N ALA A 48 6.19 -15.06 -8.54
CA ALA A 48 5.11 -14.82 -9.51
C ALA A 48 5.39 -13.63 -10.41
N MET A 49 6.18 -12.67 -9.96
CA MET A 49 6.58 -11.49 -10.72
C MET A 49 7.85 -11.69 -11.54
N GLY A 50 8.38 -12.90 -11.58
CA GLY A 50 9.54 -13.25 -12.38
C GLY A 50 10.89 -13.04 -11.71
N VAL A 51 10.91 -12.75 -10.41
CA VAL A 51 12.15 -12.59 -9.64
C VAL A 51 12.74 -13.96 -9.34
N LYS A 52 14.05 -14.11 -9.60
CA LYS A 52 14.78 -15.33 -9.22
C LYS A 52 15.13 -15.24 -7.74
N THR A 53 14.40 -15.98 -6.91
CA THR A 53 14.52 -15.90 -5.46
C THR A 53 15.57 -16.85 -4.88
N GLU A 54 16.14 -17.73 -5.67
CA GLU A 54 17.17 -18.68 -5.22
C GLU A 54 18.38 -17.92 -4.64
N GLY A 55 18.79 -18.31 -3.44
CA GLY A 55 19.90 -17.68 -2.74
C GLY A 55 19.58 -16.34 -2.09
N MET A 56 18.35 -15.85 -2.22
CA MET A 56 17.91 -14.61 -1.57
C MET A 56 17.32 -14.88 -0.20
N SER A 57 17.59 -13.97 0.75
CA SER A 57 16.85 -13.94 2.02
C SER A 57 15.39 -13.55 1.75
N ALA A 58 14.49 -13.86 2.68
CA ALA A 58 13.09 -13.44 2.56
C ALA A 58 12.99 -11.91 2.45
N LYS A 59 13.81 -11.18 3.19
CA LYS A 59 13.88 -9.71 3.14
C LYS A 59 14.26 -9.20 1.74
N ASP A 60 15.28 -9.80 1.13
CA ASP A 60 15.73 -9.39 -0.21
C ASP A 60 14.71 -9.74 -1.28
N ALA A 61 14.06 -10.91 -1.17
CA ALA A 61 12.99 -11.32 -2.08
C ALA A 61 11.80 -10.36 -1.97
N ALA A 62 11.43 -9.96 -0.76
CA ALA A 62 10.36 -9.01 -0.53
C ALA A 62 10.67 -7.63 -1.12
N ALA A 63 11.89 -7.14 -0.92
CA ALA A 63 12.34 -5.87 -1.50
C ALA A 63 12.31 -5.92 -3.03
N ALA A 64 12.72 -7.03 -3.62
CA ALA A 64 12.67 -7.23 -5.07
C ALA A 64 11.23 -7.24 -5.60
N ALA A 65 10.29 -7.85 -4.86
CA ALA A 65 8.88 -7.84 -5.22
C ALA A 65 8.31 -6.41 -5.26
N ILE A 66 8.60 -5.60 -4.26
CA ILE A 66 8.17 -4.20 -4.22
C ILE A 66 8.76 -3.41 -5.39
N LYS A 67 10.05 -3.61 -5.67
CA LYS A 67 10.73 -2.95 -6.81
C LYS A 67 10.04 -3.28 -8.13
N GLU A 68 9.67 -4.54 -8.35
CA GLU A 68 8.95 -4.95 -9.56
C GLU A 68 7.55 -4.35 -9.64
N MET A 69 6.83 -4.25 -8.52
CA MET A 69 5.54 -3.60 -8.46
C MET A 69 5.64 -2.14 -8.87
N ILE A 70 6.64 -1.42 -8.37
CA ILE A 70 6.89 -0.02 -8.70
C ILE A 70 7.19 0.12 -10.19
N ALA A 71 8.06 -0.72 -10.73
CA ALA A 71 8.42 -0.68 -12.14
C ALA A 71 7.22 -0.97 -13.04
N LEU A 72 6.38 -1.92 -12.67
CA LEU A 72 5.15 -2.24 -13.41
C LEU A 72 4.19 -1.03 -13.41
N GLY A 73 4.00 -0.40 -12.26
CA GLY A 73 3.16 0.79 -12.14
C GLY A 73 3.66 1.94 -13.02
N GLU A 74 4.97 2.18 -13.05
CA GLU A 74 5.58 3.19 -13.90
C GLU A 74 5.34 2.92 -15.38
N ARG A 75 5.51 1.66 -15.81
CA ARG A 75 5.23 1.26 -17.19
C ARG A 75 3.77 1.46 -17.59
N CYS A 76 2.86 1.29 -16.65
CA CYS A 76 1.43 1.46 -16.87
C CYS A 76 0.94 2.91 -16.71
N GLY A 77 1.82 3.83 -16.31
CA GLY A 77 1.46 5.23 -16.09
C GLY A 77 0.57 5.47 -14.88
N VAL A 78 0.65 4.61 -13.87
CA VAL A 78 -0.19 4.68 -12.68
C VAL A 78 0.27 5.79 -11.75
N LYS A 79 -0.66 6.64 -11.30
CA LYS A 79 -0.40 7.64 -10.27
C LYS A 79 -0.34 6.95 -8.91
N THR A 80 0.73 7.19 -8.16
CA THR A 80 0.93 6.60 -6.83
C THR A 80 1.09 7.63 -5.72
N ARG A 81 1.12 8.92 -6.06
CA ARG A 81 1.24 9.99 -5.07
C ARG A 81 -0.13 10.64 -4.82
N LEU A 82 -0.46 10.84 -3.55
CA LEU A 82 -1.74 11.43 -3.17
C LEU A 82 -1.87 12.86 -3.71
N ARG A 83 -0.78 13.61 -3.75
CA ARG A 83 -0.78 14.97 -4.33
C ARG A 83 -1.15 15.00 -5.82
N ASP A 84 -0.90 13.90 -6.54
CA ASP A 84 -1.27 13.80 -7.96
C ASP A 84 -2.79 13.72 -8.16
N PHE A 85 -3.52 13.39 -7.11
CA PHE A 85 -4.99 13.38 -7.09
C PHE A 85 -5.58 14.66 -6.47
N GLY A 86 -4.73 15.66 -6.17
CA GLY A 86 -5.18 16.90 -5.55
C GLY A 86 -5.47 16.80 -4.06
N ILE A 87 -5.01 15.75 -3.39
CA ILE A 87 -5.21 15.54 -1.96
C ILE A 87 -4.20 16.39 -1.18
N PRO A 88 -4.65 17.27 -0.26
CA PRO A 88 -3.72 18.08 0.52
C PRO A 88 -3.02 17.26 1.59
N LYS A 89 -1.80 17.65 1.94
CA LYS A 89 -0.98 16.94 2.93
C LYS A 89 -1.64 16.87 4.30
N ASP A 90 -2.36 17.90 4.70
CA ASP A 90 -3.04 17.96 6.01
C ASP A 90 -4.24 17.01 6.11
N ALA A 91 -4.64 16.39 4.99
CA ALA A 91 -5.69 15.37 4.99
C ALA A 91 -5.24 14.02 5.57
N CYS A 92 -3.94 13.76 5.65
CA CYS A 92 -3.41 12.44 6.05
C CYS A 92 -3.95 11.97 7.42
N GLY A 93 -4.02 12.85 8.40
CA GLY A 93 -4.52 12.51 9.75
C GLY A 93 -5.99 12.11 9.75
N ARG A 94 -6.84 12.90 9.08
CA ARG A 94 -8.28 12.58 9.04
C ARG A 94 -8.60 11.39 8.15
N MET A 95 -7.83 11.17 7.09
CA MET A 95 -7.95 9.96 6.27
C MET A 95 -7.58 8.71 7.08
N ALA A 96 -6.53 8.79 7.89
CA ALA A 96 -6.13 7.68 8.76
C ALA A 96 -7.25 7.35 9.78
N ALA A 97 -7.85 8.35 10.38
CA ALA A 97 -8.97 8.16 11.30
C ALA A 97 -10.16 7.51 10.58
N ALA A 98 -10.48 7.99 9.37
CA ALA A 98 -11.58 7.43 8.57
C ALA A 98 -11.31 5.98 8.17
N ALA A 99 -10.07 5.65 7.80
CA ALA A 99 -9.69 4.28 7.42
C ALA A 99 -9.90 3.28 8.58
N MET A 100 -9.71 3.72 9.81
CA MET A 100 -9.88 2.85 10.99
C MET A 100 -11.34 2.43 11.22
N ASN A 101 -12.30 3.12 10.61
CA ASN A 101 -13.71 2.71 10.66
C ASN A 101 -13.96 1.42 9.89
N GLU A 102 -13.09 1.04 8.97
CA GLU A 102 -13.15 -0.20 8.21
C GLU A 102 -12.48 -1.34 8.99
N LYS A 103 -12.99 -1.62 10.19
CA LYS A 103 -12.38 -2.57 11.14
C LYS A 103 -12.14 -3.95 10.57
N ARG A 104 -13.07 -4.46 9.78
CA ARG A 104 -12.95 -5.77 9.16
C ARG A 104 -11.73 -5.84 8.24
N LEU A 105 -11.53 -4.81 7.43
CA LEU A 105 -10.41 -4.75 6.49
C LEU A 105 -9.09 -4.53 7.22
N ILE A 106 -9.10 -3.67 8.24
CA ILE A 106 -7.92 -3.40 9.07
C ILE A 106 -7.47 -4.67 9.79
N ASN A 107 -8.41 -5.42 10.38
CA ASN A 107 -8.10 -6.63 11.14
C ASN A 107 -7.56 -7.77 10.25
N ASN A 108 -7.86 -7.76 8.96
CA ASN A 108 -7.37 -8.76 8.01
C ASN A 108 -6.01 -8.41 7.41
N ASN A 109 -5.46 -7.25 7.73
CA ASN A 109 -4.13 -6.88 7.24
C ASN A 109 -3.06 -7.78 7.90
N PRO A 110 -2.07 -8.29 7.14
CA PRO A 110 -1.04 -9.18 7.69
C PRO A 110 -0.24 -8.60 8.85
N ARG A 111 0.04 -7.30 8.81
CA ARG A 111 0.70 -6.57 9.88
C ARG A 111 -0.33 -5.70 10.58
N GLU A 112 -0.26 -5.61 11.91
CA GLU A 112 -1.17 -4.73 12.67
C GLU A 112 -1.13 -3.31 12.10
N LEU A 113 -2.30 -2.78 11.78
CA LEU A 113 -2.45 -1.45 11.20
C LEU A 113 -3.18 -0.54 12.18
N THR A 114 -2.43 0.34 12.83
CA THR A 114 -2.95 1.35 13.77
C THR A 114 -3.26 2.64 13.01
N GLU A 115 -4.01 3.54 13.66
CA GLU A 115 -4.27 4.88 13.08
C GLU A 115 -2.96 5.63 12.83
N ALA A 116 -2.00 5.57 13.77
CA ALA A 116 -0.70 6.20 13.62
C ALA A 116 0.07 5.64 12.42
N ALA A 117 0.04 4.32 12.23
CA ALA A 117 0.68 3.66 11.08
C ALA A 117 -0.01 4.06 9.78
N ALA A 118 -1.34 4.11 9.76
CA ALA A 118 -2.09 4.55 8.59
C ALA A 118 -1.74 5.98 8.19
N LYS A 119 -1.64 6.88 9.16
CA LYS A 119 -1.21 8.26 8.93
C LYS A 119 0.18 8.32 8.32
N GLU A 120 1.12 7.55 8.85
CA GLU A 120 2.48 7.49 8.32
C GLU A 120 2.51 6.98 6.89
N ILE A 121 1.72 5.96 6.58
CA ILE A 121 1.60 5.45 5.21
C ILE A 121 1.10 6.54 4.27
N TYR A 122 0.06 7.28 4.65
CA TYR A 122 -0.45 8.38 3.84
C TYR A 122 0.58 9.50 3.65
N GLU A 123 1.31 9.85 4.70
CA GLU A 123 2.35 10.88 4.63
C GLU A 123 3.48 10.47 3.68
N ARG A 124 3.86 9.21 3.69
CA ARG A 124 4.86 8.68 2.75
C ARG A 124 4.34 8.65 1.32
N ALA A 125 3.06 8.43 1.14
CA ALA A 125 2.41 8.39 -0.17
C ALA A 125 2.16 9.78 -0.77
N TRP A 126 2.21 10.81 0.05
CA TRP A 126 1.94 12.18 -0.42
C TRP A 126 3.11 12.73 -1.21
#